data_846de9cebfc88cb855aa7ad23bcb981d
#
_entry.id   846de9cebfc88cb855aa7ad23bcb981d
#
_cell.length_a   1.000
_cell.length_b   1.000
_cell.length_c   1.000
_cell.angle_alpha   90.00
_cell.angle_beta   90.00
_cell.angle_gamma   90.00
#
_symmetry.space_group_name_H-M   'P 1'
#
loop_
_entity.id
_entity.type
_entity.pdbx_description
1 polymer ?
#
loop_
_entity_poly.entity_id
_entity_poly.type
_entity_poly.pdbx_seq_one_letter_code
_entity_poly.pdbx_strand_id
1 'polypeptide(L)'
;MPDNTTPLKRRSLRIAATALAATLPVWAVTAGPGGVVPTAAAQPGQEASASAEPAVVDGPFDSREAAEKTNYVPAEEAAWRNHVYSDTGRLDKMEEYKVHSPSMNRDIPVVVIRADKDVVNPPTLYLLNGADGGTGLANWLEQTTAADFYGNRVGSVNVVIPMSGAFSYYTDWEQPSALAGGGVQKWETFLTGELPGPMEKKLGTTNQHRAIVGMSMSASSVLVYAEQHQNLYDAVASYSGCPATSGAAASTVDVVLDRGNATYEEMWGDRNGETARRNDALLNVDKLSGQKNIYISSSSGLMGEHDVPSGDRLRGNPVGSVTPAVEGGAIEAVSNVCTHAFKAAADKAGIDSDRNNINWNFRDTGTHQWGYWQDDMFLSWPTLAAGLGLDTGEAEKKARQAAKDYLAANPGVGAAGSVPLLIDTWNNAWEKTYGDGADGNGEGAGA
;
A
#
# COMPACT_ATOMS: atom_id res chain seq x y z
N MET A 1 45.67 8.30 36.60
CA MET A 1 44.86 8.21 35.39
C MET A 1 43.92 7.02 35.59
N PRO A 2 42.65 7.21 35.89
CA PRO A 2 41.72 6.12 36.00
C PRO A 2 41.05 5.84 34.65
N ASP A 3 41.01 4.55 34.34
CA ASP A 3 40.42 3.91 33.21
C ASP A 3 38.90 3.88 33.35
N ASN A 4 38.17 4.43 32.41
CA ASN A 4 36.72 4.54 32.47
C ASN A 4 36.10 3.80 31.27
N THR A 5 36.14 2.45 31.34
CA THR A 5 35.44 1.59 30.43
C THR A 5 34.13 1.13 31.07
N THR A 6 33.05 1.82 30.76
CA THR A 6 31.70 1.38 31.12
C THR A 6 31.16 0.48 30.00
N PRO A 7 30.76 -0.80 30.26
CA PRO A 7 30.22 -1.65 29.25
C PRO A 7 28.73 -1.30 28.97
N LEU A 8 28.44 -1.05 27.72
CA LEU A 8 27.09 -0.95 27.20
C LEU A 8 26.31 -2.25 27.50
N LYS A 9 25.32 -2.16 28.37
CA LYS A 9 24.37 -3.24 28.63
C LYS A 9 23.55 -3.50 27.37
N ARG A 10 23.88 -4.59 26.67
CA ARG A 10 23.00 -5.19 25.68
C ARG A 10 21.72 -5.65 26.41
N ARG A 11 20.61 -4.96 26.22
CA ARG A 11 19.29 -5.49 26.58
C ARG A 11 19.00 -6.61 25.60
N SER A 12 19.13 -7.85 26.08
CA SER A 12 18.60 -9.03 25.40
C SER A 12 17.08 -8.92 25.39
N LEU A 13 16.51 -8.73 24.23
CA LEU A 13 15.09 -8.83 23.97
C LEU A 13 14.70 -10.31 24.20
N ARG A 14 14.08 -10.61 25.33
CA ARG A 14 13.44 -11.89 25.54
C ARG A 14 12.10 -11.84 24.80
N ILE A 15 12.05 -12.43 23.61
CA ILE A 15 10.81 -12.70 22.91
C ILE A 15 10.10 -13.80 23.68
N ALA A 16 9.07 -13.43 24.42
CA ALA A 16 8.13 -14.38 24.96
C ALA A 16 7.19 -14.79 23.82
N ALA A 17 7.40 -15.97 23.26
CA ALA A 17 6.46 -16.59 22.35
C ALA A 17 5.22 -16.99 23.15
N THR A 18 4.25 -16.10 23.22
CA THR A 18 2.91 -16.45 23.71
C THR A 18 2.17 -17.04 22.50
N ALA A 19 2.03 -18.36 22.48
CA ALA A 19 1.19 -19.04 21.51
C ALA A 19 -0.27 -18.61 21.77
N LEU A 20 -0.78 -17.70 20.96
CA LEU A 20 -2.20 -17.39 20.90
C LEU A 20 -2.88 -18.53 20.16
N ALA A 21 -3.45 -19.47 20.92
CA ALA A 21 -4.46 -20.37 20.39
C ALA A 21 -5.75 -19.55 20.21
N ALA A 22 -5.91 -18.97 19.01
CA ALA A 22 -7.14 -18.29 18.65
C ALA A 22 -8.22 -19.35 18.40
N THR A 23 -9.07 -19.58 19.37
CA THR A 23 -10.37 -20.24 19.15
C THR A 23 -11.26 -19.23 18.43
N LEU A 24 -11.40 -19.40 17.12
CA LEU A 24 -12.33 -18.63 16.30
C LEU A 24 -13.77 -19.00 16.71
N PRO A 25 -14.62 -18.06 17.12
CA PRO A 25 -16.03 -18.32 17.27
C PRO A 25 -16.68 -18.43 15.88
N VAL A 26 -17.20 -19.61 15.56
CA VAL A 26 -18.08 -19.81 14.40
C VAL A 26 -19.38 -19.07 14.70
N TRP A 27 -19.62 -17.96 14.05
CA TRP A 27 -20.90 -17.27 14.09
C TRP A 27 -21.89 -17.95 13.15
N ALA A 28 -22.80 -18.73 13.72
CA ALA A 28 -23.97 -19.18 13.00
C ALA A 28 -24.93 -18.00 12.82
N VAL A 29 -25.08 -17.52 11.58
CA VAL A 29 -26.12 -16.55 11.21
C VAL A 29 -27.46 -17.28 11.20
N THR A 30 -28.26 -17.14 12.24
CA THR A 30 -29.66 -17.54 12.22
C THR A 30 -30.50 -16.42 11.62
N ALA A 31 -30.97 -16.62 10.41
CA ALA A 31 -31.96 -15.75 9.80
C ALA A 31 -33.33 -15.95 10.49
N GLY A 32 -33.78 -14.92 11.24
CA GLY A 32 -35.14 -14.82 11.73
C GLY A 32 -36.02 -14.00 10.78
N PRO A 33 -37.30 -14.38 10.55
CA PRO A 33 -38.17 -13.66 9.63
C PRO A 33 -38.92 -12.50 10.34
N GLY A 34 -38.98 -11.35 9.68
CA GLY A 34 -39.98 -10.30 9.87
C GLY A 34 -39.51 -9.11 10.71
N GLY A 35 -39.16 -8.04 10.04
CA GLY A 35 -39.01 -6.71 10.61
C GLY A 35 -39.27 -5.65 9.53
N VAL A 36 -40.33 -4.87 9.71
CA VAL A 36 -40.81 -3.80 8.84
C VAL A 36 -39.70 -2.76 8.63
N VAL A 37 -39.43 -2.44 7.36
CA VAL A 37 -38.52 -1.36 6.95
C VAL A 37 -39.20 -0.02 7.17
N PRO A 38 -38.69 0.92 7.97
CA PRO A 38 -39.12 2.31 7.88
C PRO A 38 -38.35 2.98 6.74
N THR A 39 -39.07 3.38 5.72
CA THR A 39 -38.64 4.38 4.76
C THR A 39 -38.44 5.70 5.49
N ALA A 40 -37.23 6.17 5.59
CA ALA A 40 -36.92 7.55 5.90
C ALA A 40 -35.80 8.01 4.97
N ALA A 41 -36.21 8.69 3.92
CA ALA A 41 -35.32 9.54 3.17
C ALA A 41 -34.94 10.74 4.05
N ALA A 42 -33.68 10.85 4.36
CA ALA A 42 -33.02 12.11 4.59
C ALA A 42 -31.59 11.92 4.09
N GLN A 43 -31.27 12.49 2.95
CA GLN A 43 -29.88 12.74 2.58
C GLN A 43 -29.31 13.70 3.62
N PRO A 44 -28.25 13.32 4.37
CA PRO A 44 -27.43 14.31 5.02
C PRO A 44 -26.72 15.05 3.88
N GLY A 45 -26.85 16.38 3.89
CA GLY A 45 -26.14 17.24 2.96
C GLY A 45 -24.65 16.88 2.98
N GLN A 46 -24.04 16.87 1.80
CA GLN A 46 -22.62 17.04 1.66
C GLN A 46 -22.23 18.29 2.46
N GLU A 47 -21.67 18.09 3.65
CA GLU A 47 -20.85 19.13 4.23
C GLU A 47 -19.67 19.25 3.26
N ALA A 48 -19.69 20.36 2.51
CA ALA A 48 -18.54 20.79 1.74
C ALA A 48 -17.39 20.82 2.75
N SER A 49 -16.48 19.87 2.67
CA SER A 49 -15.23 19.88 3.40
C SER A 49 -14.64 21.27 3.17
N ALA A 50 -14.52 22.06 4.24
CA ALA A 50 -13.80 23.32 4.18
C ALA A 50 -12.46 22.98 3.52
N SER A 51 -12.15 23.61 2.37
CA SER A 51 -10.98 23.26 1.57
C SER A 51 -9.76 23.33 2.49
N ALA A 52 -9.07 22.19 2.68
CA ALA A 52 -7.88 22.14 3.50
C ALA A 52 -6.86 23.17 2.97
N GLU A 53 -6.14 23.82 3.87
CA GLU A 53 -5.08 24.73 3.46
C GLU A 53 -4.03 23.95 2.65
N PRO A 54 -3.62 24.43 1.47
CA PRO A 54 -2.70 23.70 0.62
C PRO A 54 -1.33 23.51 1.28
N ALA A 55 -0.73 22.34 1.12
CA ALA A 55 0.62 22.08 1.59
C ALA A 55 1.65 22.98 0.89
N VAL A 56 2.74 23.29 1.60
CA VAL A 56 3.89 24.00 1.00
C VAL A 56 4.93 22.99 0.55
N VAL A 57 5.30 23.00 -0.74
CA VAL A 57 6.22 22.06 -1.34
C VAL A 57 7.56 22.72 -1.64
N ASP A 58 8.57 22.39 -0.84
CA ASP A 58 9.96 22.82 -1.01
C ASP A 58 10.78 21.73 -1.71
N GLY A 59 11.69 22.12 -2.60
CA GLY A 59 12.53 21.20 -3.37
C GLY A 59 12.26 21.30 -4.88
N PRO A 60 12.72 20.38 -5.73
CA PRO A 60 13.56 19.26 -5.29
C PRO A 60 14.90 19.74 -4.75
N PHE A 61 15.51 18.97 -3.84
CA PHE A 61 16.84 19.27 -3.35
C PHE A 61 17.91 18.84 -4.37
N ASP A 62 18.86 19.72 -4.65
CA ASP A 62 19.94 19.48 -5.63
C ASP A 62 20.93 18.40 -5.18
N SER A 63 21.05 18.17 -3.86
CA SER A 63 21.98 17.21 -3.30
C SER A 63 21.51 16.69 -1.94
N ARG A 64 22.06 15.54 -1.52
CA ARG A 64 21.86 14.97 -0.19
C ARG A 64 22.23 15.96 0.91
N GLU A 65 23.36 16.66 0.77
CA GLU A 65 23.83 17.66 1.74
C GLU A 65 22.83 18.81 1.88
N ALA A 66 22.21 19.25 0.77
CA ALA A 66 21.19 20.29 0.80
C ALA A 66 19.94 19.82 1.56
N ALA A 67 19.49 18.58 1.34
CA ALA A 67 18.37 18.00 2.05
C ALA A 67 18.67 17.81 3.56
N GLU A 68 19.84 17.27 3.89
CA GLU A 68 20.27 17.02 5.29
C GLU A 68 20.42 18.31 6.10
N LYS A 69 20.86 19.41 5.50
CA LYS A 69 20.96 20.74 6.15
C LYS A 69 19.63 21.26 6.68
N THR A 70 18.51 20.83 6.11
CA THR A 70 17.19 21.25 6.58
C THR A 70 16.77 20.53 7.87
N ASN A 71 17.43 19.42 8.21
CA ASN A 71 17.23 18.61 9.43
C ASN A 71 15.76 18.26 9.73
N TYR A 72 14.95 18.03 8.70
CA TYR A 72 13.52 17.71 8.84
C TYR A 72 13.24 16.21 8.94
N VAL A 73 14.23 15.37 8.68
CA VAL A 73 14.17 13.90 8.81
C VAL A 73 15.45 13.41 9.50
N PRO A 74 15.36 12.61 10.57
CA PRO A 74 16.51 11.95 11.17
C PRO A 74 17.26 11.08 10.16
N ALA A 75 18.59 11.12 10.18
CA ALA A 75 19.41 10.40 9.20
C ALA A 75 19.17 8.88 9.22
N GLU A 76 18.93 8.32 10.40
CA GLU A 76 18.61 6.89 10.62
C GLU A 76 17.27 6.47 10.03
N GLU A 77 16.34 7.39 9.83
CA GLU A 77 15.04 7.15 9.21
C GLU A 77 15.08 7.29 7.69
N ALA A 78 16.10 7.91 7.13
CA ALA A 78 16.21 8.31 5.74
C ALA A 78 17.13 7.39 4.90
N ALA A 79 17.11 6.07 5.11
CA ALA A 79 17.89 5.09 4.32
C ALA A 79 17.59 5.21 2.81
N TRP A 80 16.34 5.49 2.44
CA TRP A 80 15.86 5.71 1.08
C TRP A 80 16.62 6.84 0.32
N ARG A 81 17.29 7.77 1.03
CA ARG A 81 18.17 8.78 0.41
C ARG A 81 19.32 8.15 -0.37
N ASN A 82 19.73 6.93 -0.01
CA ASN A 82 20.74 6.20 -0.77
C ASN A 82 20.27 5.92 -2.22
N HIS A 83 18.98 5.72 -2.44
CA HIS A 83 18.43 5.56 -3.78
C HIS A 83 18.29 6.88 -4.51
N VAL A 84 17.89 7.94 -3.81
CA VAL A 84 17.70 9.28 -4.42
C VAL A 84 19.05 9.92 -4.83
N TYR A 85 20.10 9.75 -4.04
CA TYR A 85 21.38 10.47 -4.20
C TYR A 85 22.59 9.55 -4.52
N SER A 86 22.36 8.29 -4.88
CA SER A 86 23.46 7.38 -5.22
C SER A 86 24.09 7.72 -6.57
N ASP A 87 25.41 7.64 -6.66
CA ASP A 87 26.16 7.80 -7.91
C ASP A 87 26.15 6.54 -8.78
N THR A 88 25.80 5.38 -8.20
CA THR A 88 25.82 4.08 -8.86
C THR A 88 24.40 3.59 -9.13
N GLY A 89 23.98 3.61 -10.39
CA GLY A 89 22.66 3.11 -10.80
C GLY A 89 21.49 4.05 -10.50
N ARG A 90 21.80 5.32 -10.22
CA ARG A 90 20.80 6.37 -10.00
C ARG A 90 19.90 6.48 -11.22
N LEU A 91 18.60 6.45 -10.97
CA LEU A 91 17.67 7.02 -11.91
C LEU A 91 17.74 8.53 -11.79
N ASP A 92 18.17 9.22 -12.85
CA ASP A 92 18.17 10.70 -12.95
C ASP A 92 16.79 11.33 -12.75
N LYS A 93 15.80 10.50 -12.39
CA LYS A 93 14.39 10.83 -12.25
C LYS A 93 13.89 10.86 -10.81
N MET A 94 14.72 10.49 -9.82
CA MET A 94 14.30 10.55 -8.42
C MET A 94 14.63 11.90 -7.81
N GLU A 95 13.64 12.45 -7.12
CA GLU A 95 13.72 13.78 -6.50
C GLU A 95 13.19 13.70 -5.07
N GLU A 96 13.82 14.41 -4.13
CA GLU A 96 13.36 14.57 -2.75
C GLU A 96 12.73 15.93 -2.55
N TYR A 97 11.58 15.95 -1.89
CA TYR A 97 10.86 17.16 -1.50
C TYR A 97 10.58 17.16 0.00
N LYS A 98 10.57 18.34 0.59
CA LYS A 98 10.05 18.61 1.92
C LYS A 98 8.66 19.23 1.76
N VAL A 99 7.65 18.59 2.29
CA VAL A 99 6.27 19.04 2.16
C VAL A 99 5.71 19.37 3.54
N HIS A 100 5.44 20.65 3.77
CA HIS A 100 4.81 21.10 5.01
C HIS A 100 3.31 20.87 4.95
N SER A 101 2.79 20.11 5.93
CA SER A 101 1.35 19.91 6.14
C SER A 101 0.84 20.95 7.13
N PRO A 102 -0.06 21.86 6.71
CA PRO A 102 -0.66 22.84 7.62
C PRO A 102 -1.47 22.19 8.75
N SER A 103 -2.27 21.18 8.45
CA SER A 103 -3.13 20.53 9.45
C SER A 103 -2.34 19.77 10.52
N MET A 104 -1.17 19.23 10.18
CA MET A 104 -0.27 18.55 11.12
C MET A 104 0.83 19.45 11.67
N ASN A 105 0.99 20.66 11.11
CA ASN A 105 2.11 21.57 11.40
C ASN A 105 3.45 20.82 11.40
N ARG A 106 3.71 20.04 10.36
CA ARG A 106 4.86 19.13 10.27
C ARG A 106 5.37 19.04 8.84
N ASP A 107 6.69 18.95 8.71
CA ASP A 107 7.37 18.69 7.43
C ASP A 107 7.41 17.19 7.16
N ILE A 108 6.98 16.80 5.97
CA ILE A 108 6.86 15.41 5.52
C ILE A 108 7.82 15.20 4.36
N PRO A 109 8.74 14.21 4.45
CA PRO A 109 9.57 13.84 3.33
C PRO A 109 8.75 13.14 2.25
N VAL A 110 8.94 13.56 1.01
CA VAL A 110 8.28 12.96 -0.15
C VAL A 110 9.33 12.69 -1.22
N VAL A 111 9.42 11.43 -1.66
CA VAL A 111 10.23 11.07 -2.82
C VAL A 111 9.33 11.01 -4.04
N VAL A 112 9.82 11.53 -5.16
CA VAL A 112 9.13 11.48 -6.45
C VAL A 112 9.99 10.75 -7.46
N ILE A 113 9.38 9.81 -8.18
CA ILE A 113 9.94 9.23 -9.40
C ILE A 113 9.26 9.96 -10.57
N ARG A 114 10.03 10.72 -11.33
CA ARG A 114 9.53 11.55 -12.41
C ARG A 114 9.19 10.73 -13.64
N ALA A 115 8.12 11.13 -14.32
CA ALA A 115 7.85 10.70 -15.70
C ALA A 115 8.99 11.12 -16.66
N ASP A 116 9.06 10.49 -17.83
CA ASP A 116 10.00 10.84 -18.87
C ASP A 116 9.79 12.29 -19.32
N LYS A 117 10.88 12.96 -19.68
CA LYS A 117 10.88 14.39 -20.00
C LYS A 117 10.05 14.74 -21.25
N ASP A 118 9.82 13.75 -22.12
CA ASP A 118 9.02 13.86 -23.32
C ASP A 118 7.53 13.57 -23.12
N VAL A 119 7.16 13.06 -21.93
CA VAL A 119 5.75 12.85 -21.56
C VAL A 119 5.10 14.18 -21.22
N VAL A 120 4.14 14.57 -22.05
CA VAL A 120 3.39 15.80 -21.83
C VAL A 120 2.27 15.56 -20.82
N ASN A 121 2.27 16.35 -19.73
CA ASN A 121 1.21 16.37 -18.74
C ASN A 121 0.93 14.99 -18.12
N PRO A 122 1.95 14.32 -17.52
CA PRO A 122 1.81 12.98 -16.97
C PRO A 122 0.80 12.92 -15.80
N PRO A 123 0.03 11.84 -15.67
CA PRO A 123 -0.80 11.60 -14.48
C PRO A 123 0.05 11.30 -13.26
N THR A 124 -0.59 11.21 -12.07
CA THR A 124 0.13 11.02 -10.80
C THR A 124 -0.34 9.75 -10.08
N LEU A 125 0.62 8.91 -9.67
CA LEU A 125 0.43 7.76 -8.81
C LEU A 125 0.95 8.08 -7.41
N TYR A 126 0.11 7.92 -6.38
CA TYR A 126 0.51 8.00 -4.98
C TYR A 126 0.77 6.59 -4.45
N LEU A 127 1.94 6.36 -3.85
CA LEU A 127 2.38 5.05 -3.41
C LEU A 127 2.66 5.09 -1.90
N LEU A 128 1.76 4.55 -1.09
CA LEU A 128 1.84 4.57 0.36
C LEU A 128 2.62 3.37 0.90
N ASN A 129 3.37 3.59 1.98
CA ASN A 129 4.11 2.55 2.66
C ASN A 129 3.22 1.80 3.68
N GLY A 130 3.71 0.66 4.18
CA GLY A 130 3.07 -0.12 5.23
C GLY A 130 3.24 0.49 6.64
N ALA A 131 3.24 -0.37 7.66
CA ALA A 131 3.23 0.04 9.06
C ALA A 131 4.36 1.00 9.45
N ASP A 132 5.57 0.83 8.91
CA ASP A 132 6.72 1.68 9.25
C ASP A 132 6.72 3.05 8.53
N GLY A 133 5.70 3.36 7.73
CA GLY A 133 5.54 4.66 7.06
C GLY A 133 6.65 5.01 6.05
N GLY A 134 7.48 4.04 5.69
CA GLY A 134 8.63 4.24 4.80
C GLY A 134 9.92 4.62 5.51
N THR A 135 9.94 4.67 6.84
CA THR A 135 11.17 4.94 7.61
C THR A 135 12.13 3.74 7.57
N GLY A 136 13.43 4.01 7.69
CA GLY A 136 14.45 2.97 7.67
C GLY A 136 14.48 2.20 6.34
N LEU A 137 14.48 0.86 6.43
CA LEU A 137 14.57 -0.04 5.27
C LEU A 137 13.21 -0.58 4.80
N ALA A 138 12.11 -0.33 5.52
CA ALA A 138 10.80 -0.86 5.23
C ALA A 138 10.00 0.06 4.30
N ASN A 139 10.46 0.22 3.06
CA ASN A 139 9.84 1.09 2.07
C ASN A 139 9.97 0.55 0.64
N TRP A 140 9.18 1.12 -0.27
CA TRP A 140 9.12 0.72 -1.67
C TRP A 140 10.47 0.77 -2.39
N LEU A 141 11.32 1.75 -2.09
CA LEU A 141 12.60 1.93 -2.77
C LEU A 141 13.64 0.90 -2.34
N GLU A 142 13.64 0.54 -1.04
CA GLU A 142 14.59 -0.44 -0.48
C GLU A 142 14.18 -1.88 -0.76
N GLN A 143 12.87 -2.16 -0.79
CA GLN A 143 12.35 -3.51 -0.78
C GLN A 143 11.86 -4.00 -2.13
N THR A 144 11.71 -3.13 -3.13
CA THR A 144 11.17 -3.49 -4.44
C THR A 144 11.98 -2.85 -5.57
N THR A 145 11.61 -3.19 -6.79
CA THR A 145 12.13 -2.53 -8.00
C THR A 145 11.27 -1.34 -8.44
N ALA A 146 10.54 -0.70 -7.52
CA ALA A 146 9.61 0.39 -7.87
C ALA A 146 10.28 1.53 -8.62
N ALA A 147 11.51 1.90 -8.24
CA ALA A 147 12.28 2.92 -8.94
C ALA A 147 12.57 2.54 -10.40
N ASP A 148 13.01 1.32 -10.68
CA ASP A 148 13.25 0.83 -12.04
C ASP A 148 11.95 0.66 -12.81
N PHE A 149 10.93 0.04 -12.17
CA PHE A 149 9.66 -0.23 -12.83
C PHE A 149 8.98 1.06 -13.29
N TYR A 150 8.70 1.97 -12.37
CA TYR A 150 8.00 3.20 -12.73
C TYR A 150 8.88 4.20 -13.48
N GLY A 151 10.16 4.29 -13.12
CA GLY A 151 11.08 5.25 -13.70
C GLY A 151 11.60 4.86 -15.09
N ASN A 152 12.05 3.61 -15.28
CA ASN A 152 12.68 3.19 -16.53
C ASN A 152 11.73 2.47 -17.48
N ARG A 153 10.85 1.61 -16.94
CA ARG A 153 10.02 0.74 -17.78
C ARG A 153 8.67 1.37 -18.10
N VAL A 154 8.01 1.95 -17.11
CA VAL A 154 6.75 2.67 -17.30
C VAL A 154 7.02 4.05 -17.92
N GLY A 155 7.72 4.91 -17.24
CA GLY A 155 8.14 6.24 -17.70
C GLY A 155 7.01 7.27 -17.93
N SER A 156 5.75 6.87 -17.92
CA SER A 156 4.62 7.70 -18.32
C SER A 156 3.85 8.37 -17.16
N VAL A 157 4.30 8.20 -15.91
CA VAL A 157 3.60 8.63 -14.69
C VAL A 157 4.57 9.26 -13.70
N ASN A 158 4.15 10.31 -12.99
CA ASN A 158 4.85 10.74 -11.80
C ASN A 158 4.42 9.86 -10.62
N VAL A 159 5.37 9.34 -9.85
CA VAL A 159 5.08 8.54 -8.64
C VAL A 159 5.47 9.33 -7.40
N VAL A 160 4.53 9.59 -6.53
CA VAL A 160 4.70 10.37 -5.29
C VAL A 160 4.65 9.43 -4.10
N ILE A 161 5.73 9.38 -3.33
CA ILE A 161 5.92 8.42 -2.22
C ILE A 161 6.18 9.22 -0.93
N PRO A 162 5.18 9.40 -0.06
CA PRO A 162 5.42 9.93 1.28
C PRO A 162 6.28 8.97 2.10
N MET A 163 7.36 9.48 2.71
CA MET A 163 8.33 8.69 3.47
C MET A 163 8.17 8.97 4.97
N SER A 164 6.93 8.94 5.45
CA SER A 164 6.53 9.16 6.84
C SER A 164 5.15 8.57 7.08
N GLY A 165 4.65 8.61 8.31
CA GLY A 165 3.32 8.10 8.66
C GLY A 165 3.36 6.72 9.34
N ALA A 166 4.48 6.36 9.99
CA ALA A 166 4.59 5.11 10.72
C ALA A 166 3.44 4.93 11.72
N PHE A 167 2.80 3.77 11.69
CA PHE A 167 1.70 3.32 12.56
C PHE A 167 0.44 4.21 12.55
N SER A 168 0.33 5.15 11.60
CA SER A 168 -0.74 6.14 11.58
C SER A 168 -2.03 5.69 10.90
N TYR A 169 -2.05 4.55 10.23
CA TYR A 169 -3.11 4.15 9.28
C TYR A 169 -3.41 5.20 8.21
N TYR A 170 -2.55 6.22 8.08
CA TYR A 170 -2.76 7.35 7.17
C TYR A 170 -4.18 7.94 7.28
N THR A 171 -4.72 8.02 8.51
CA THR A 171 -6.04 8.60 8.80
C THR A 171 -5.96 9.83 9.69
N ASP A 172 -7.07 10.51 9.83
CA ASP A 172 -7.21 11.61 10.77
C ASP A 172 -7.57 11.06 12.15
N TRP A 173 -6.74 11.38 13.15
CA TRP A 173 -6.91 10.91 14.52
C TRP A 173 -7.75 11.89 15.36
N GLU A 174 -8.51 11.35 16.31
CA GLU A 174 -9.29 12.15 17.25
C GLU A 174 -8.41 12.87 18.29
N GLN A 175 -7.32 12.19 18.73
CA GLN A 175 -6.44 12.71 19.75
C GLN A 175 -5.01 12.92 19.22
N PRO A 176 -4.26 13.88 19.78
CA PRO A 176 -2.83 13.95 19.57
C PRO A 176 -2.14 12.66 20.03
N SER A 177 -1.10 12.24 19.31
CA SER A 177 -0.34 11.02 19.61
C SER A 177 1.15 11.30 19.70
N ALA A 178 1.86 10.47 20.45
CA ALA A 178 3.32 10.48 20.51
C ALA A 178 3.98 9.89 19.24
N LEU A 179 3.21 9.36 18.33
CA LEU A 179 3.72 8.83 17.06
C LEU A 179 4.52 9.87 16.29
N ALA A 180 5.64 9.43 15.69
CA ALA A 180 6.45 10.22 14.76
C ALA A 180 6.70 11.67 15.22
N GLY A 181 7.16 11.83 16.47
CA GLY A 181 7.48 13.13 17.05
C GLY A 181 6.32 13.83 17.75
N GLY A 182 5.16 13.18 17.85
CA GLY A 182 4.00 13.68 18.57
C GLY A 182 3.07 14.57 17.75
N GLY A 183 2.05 15.09 18.40
CA GLY A 183 1.11 16.04 17.82
C GLY A 183 -0.05 15.41 17.07
N VAL A 184 -0.70 16.21 16.26
CA VAL A 184 -1.91 15.85 15.54
C VAL A 184 -1.57 14.95 14.35
N GLN A 185 -2.36 13.90 14.14
CA GLN A 185 -2.29 13.04 12.96
C GLN A 185 -3.46 13.37 12.03
N LYS A 186 -3.21 13.98 10.88
CA LYS A 186 -4.20 14.40 9.88
C LYS A 186 -3.81 13.91 8.50
N TRP A 187 -3.53 12.61 8.41
CA TRP A 187 -3.00 12.02 7.18
C TRP A 187 -4.02 11.92 6.06
N GLU A 188 -5.28 11.64 6.39
CA GLU A 188 -6.35 11.67 5.38
C GLU A 188 -6.50 13.08 4.80
N THR A 189 -6.61 14.10 5.67
CA THR A 189 -6.62 15.51 5.25
C THR A 189 -5.40 15.86 4.36
N PHE A 190 -4.21 15.41 4.76
CA PHE A 190 -2.99 15.65 4.00
C PHE A 190 -3.04 15.01 2.61
N LEU A 191 -3.33 13.71 2.53
CA LEU A 191 -3.26 12.93 1.29
C LEU A 191 -4.43 13.23 0.33
N THR A 192 -5.58 13.65 0.86
CA THR A 192 -6.76 13.90 0.03
C THR A 192 -7.03 15.38 -0.25
N GLY A 193 -6.46 16.29 0.52
CA GLY A 193 -6.73 17.72 0.42
C GLY A 193 -5.48 18.60 0.26
N GLU A 194 -4.48 18.44 1.13
CA GLU A 194 -3.35 19.36 1.18
C GLU A 194 -2.29 19.06 0.11
N LEU A 195 -1.91 17.78 -0.08
CA LEU A 195 -0.78 17.36 -0.91
C LEU A 195 -1.07 17.39 -2.42
N PRO A 196 -2.18 16.83 -2.96
CA PRO A 196 -2.27 16.54 -4.40
C PRO A 196 -2.08 17.77 -5.29
N GLY A 197 -2.88 18.81 -5.09
CA GLY A 197 -2.82 20.01 -5.92
C GLY A 197 -1.45 20.71 -5.92
N PRO A 198 -0.87 21.06 -4.73
CA PRO A 198 0.44 21.68 -4.67
C PRO A 198 1.56 20.83 -5.24
N MET A 199 1.55 19.51 -4.99
CA MET A 199 2.57 18.60 -5.52
C MET A 199 2.49 18.51 -7.04
N GLU A 200 1.32 18.28 -7.60
CA GLU A 200 1.12 18.20 -9.05
C GLU A 200 1.50 19.50 -9.75
N LYS A 201 1.14 20.66 -9.17
CA LYS A 201 1.61 21.96 -9.65
C LYS A 201 3.13 22.08 -9.63
N LYS A 202 3.77 21.60 -8.55
CA LYS A 202 5.24 21.59 -8.44
C LYS A 202 5.89 20.68 -9.47
N LEU A 203 5.26 19.56 -9.79
CA LEU A 203 5.69 18.63 -10.83
C LEU A 203 5.41 19.12 -12.25
N GLY A 204 4.69 20.22 -12.40
CA GLY A 204 4.38 20.83 -13.70
C GLY A 204 3.29 20.10 -14.47
N THR A 205 2.43 19.32 -13.78
CA THR A 205 1.28 18.66 -14.41
C THR A 205 -0.03 19.35 -14.05
N THR A 206 -0.94 19.38 -15.02
CA THR A 206 -2.35 19.78 -14.83
C THR A 206 -3.29 18.61 -15.05
N ASN A 207 -2.74 17.40 -15.25
CA ASN A 207 -3.51 16.19 -15.40
C ASN A 207 -4.20 15.88 -14.06
N GLN A 208 -5.51 15.67 -14.11
CA GLN A 208 -6.33 15.38 -12.92
C GLN A 208 -6.44 13.88 -12.65
N HIS A 209 -5.93 13.01 -13.53
CA HIS A 209 -5.94 11.57 -13.31
C HIS A 209 -4.94 11.18 -12.22
N ARG A 210 -5.47 10.55 -11.18
CA ARG A 210 -4.73 10.10 -10.01
C ARG A 210 -5.01 8.64 -9.73
N ALA A 211 -3.98 7.94 -9.28
CA ALA A 211 -4.12 6.61 -8.69
C ALA A 211 -3.46 6.58 -7.32
N ILE A 212 -3.93 5.69 -6.45
CA ILE A 212 -3.33 5.47 -5.14
C ILE A 212 -3.16 3.99 -4.86
N VAL A 213 -2.02 3.64 -4.29
CA VAL A 213 -1.68 2.27 -3.87
C VAL A 213 -1.37 2.28 -2.39
N GLY A 214 -1.95 1.34 -1.66
CA GLY A 214 -1.62 1.05 -0.27
C GLY A 214 -1.30 -0.43 -0.07
N MET A 215 -0.45 -0.73 0.90
CA MET A 215 -0.09 -2.10 1.27
C MET A 215 -0.10 -2.27 2.78
N SER A 216 -0.50 -3.46 3.27
CA SER A 216 -0.58 -3.72 4.71
C SER A 216 -1.45 -2.68 5.42
N MET A 217 -0.90 -1.92 6.37
CA MET A 217 -1.58 -0.85 7.08
C MET A 217 -2.30 0.14 6.15
N SER A 218 -1.64 0.64 5.12
CA SER A 218 -2.22 1.64 4.21
C SER A 218 -3.22 1.06 3.20
N ALA A 219 -3.26 -0.26 3.02
CA ALA A 219 -4.18 -0.92 2.12
C ALA A 219 -5.66 -0.71 2.53
N SER A 220 -5.94 -0.68 3.83
CA SER A 220 -7.28 -0.35 4.35
C SER A 220 -7.61 1.11 4.11
N SER A 221 -6.64 2.00 4.30
CA SER A 221 -6.83 3.44 4.18
C SER A 221 -7.16 3.89 2.76
N VAL A 222 -6.51 3.32 1.74
CA VAL A 222 -6.81 3.67 0.34
C VAL A 222 -8.21 3.27 -0.09
N LEU A 223 -8.78 2.20 0.50
CA LEU A 223 -10.17 1.82 0.29
C LEU A 223 -11.11 2.85 0.96
N VAL A 224 -10.81 3.27 2.18
CA VAL A 224 -11.55 4.35 2.86
C VAL A 224 -11.51 5.63 2.03
N TYR A 225 -10.38 6.00 1.42
CA TYR A 225 -10.32 7.18 0.56
C TYR A 225 -11.21 7.05 -0.67
N ALA A 226 -11.23 5.87 -1.31
CA ALA A 226 -12.12 5.61 -2.45
C ALA A 226 -13.60 5.73 -2.08
N GLU A 227 -13.96 5.36 -0.85
CA GLU A 227 -15.32 5.43 -0.33
C GLU A 227 -15.74 6.84 0.12
N GLN A 228 -14.83 7.57 0.77
CA GLN A 228 -15.14 8.86 1.39
C GLN A 228 -14.83 10.06 0.48
N HIS A 229 -13.89 9.92 -0.47
CA HIS A 229 -13.44 10.98 -1.38
C HIS A 229 -13.63 10.55 -2.84
N GLN A 230 -14.88 10.29 -3.23
CA GLN A 230 -15.22 9.85 -4.58
C GLN A 230 -14.71 10.83 -5.64
N ASN A 231 -14.20 10.29 -6.75
CA ASN A 231 -13.62 11.02 -7.87
C ASN A 231 -12.28 11.74 -7.58
N LEU A 232 -11.65 11.50 -6.43
CA LEU A 232 -10.32 12.02 -6.16
C LEU A 232 -9.24 11.16 -6.83
N TYR A 233 -9.39 9.83 -6.73
CA TYR A 233 -8.51 8.84 -7.32
C TYR A 233 -9.28 8.01 -8.36
N ASP A 234 -8.82 8.00 -9.61
CA ASP A 234 -9.43 7.26 -10.72
C ASP A 234 -9.12 5.77 -10.70
N ALA A 235 -8.09 5.37 -9.94
CA ALA A 235 -7.75 3.98 -9.65
C ALA A 235 -7.22 3.83 -8.24
N VAL A 236 -7.51 2.67 -7.63
CA VAL A 236 -7.10 2.32 -6.26
C VAL A 236 -6.57 0.90 -6.22
N ALA A 237 -5.43 0.69 -5.55
CA ALA A 237 -4.92 -0.66 -5.32
C ALA A 237 -4.65 -0.89 -3.83
N SER A 238 -5.13 -2.01 -3.31
CA SER A 238 -5.04 -2.42 -1.91
C SER A 238 -4.38 -3.79 -1.81
N TYR A 239 -3.16 -3.86 -1.23
CA TYR A 239 -2.39 -5.11 -1.13
C TYR A 239 -2.33 -5.59 0.32
N SER A 240 -2.81 -6.79 0.58
CA SER A 240 -2.71 -7.47 1.89
C SER A 240 -3.22 -6.63 3.06
N GLY A 241 -4.34 -5.92 2.90
CA GLY A 241 -4.97 -5.15 3.97
C GLY A 241 -6.07 -5.92 4.69
N CYS A 242 -6.56 -5.35 5.82
CA CYS A 242 -7.80 -5.78 6.45
C CYS A 242 -8.82 -4.65 6.36
N PRO A 243 -9.77 -4.68 5.39
CA PRO A 243 -10.79 -3.65 5.23
C PRO A 243 -11.73 -3.49 6.43
N ALA A 244 -11.83 -4.51 7.29
CA ALA A 244 -12.60 -4.47 8.53
C ALA A 244 -11.73 -3.95 9.67
N THR A 245 -12.05 -2.77 10.19
CA THR A 245 -11.21 -2.07 11.18
C THR A 245 -11.96 -1.66 12.45
N SER A 246 -13.27 -1.89 12.53
CA SER A 246 -14.10 -1.50 13.67
C SER A 246 -14.72 -2.70 14.41
N GLY A 247 -15.38 -2.47 15.52
CA GLY A 247 -16.04 -3.49 16.33
C GLY A 247 -15.09 -4.60 16.76
N ALA A 248 -15.43 -5.84 16.49
CA ALA A 248 -14.61 -7.00 16.82
C ALA A 248 -13.29 -7.06 16.02
N ALA A 249 -13.27 -6.51 14.83
CA ALA A 249 -12.08 -6.46 13.97
C ALA A 249 -11.05 -5.41 14.42
N ALA A 250 -11.41 -4.48 15.31
CA ALA A 250 -10.51 -3.45 15.83
C ALA A 250 -9.21 -4.02 16.43
N SER A 251 -9.24 -5.25 16.95
CA SER A 251 -8.05 -5.93 17.46
C SER A 251 -6.96 -6.17 16.40
N THR A 252 -7.31 -6.19 15.12
CA THR A 252 -6.32 -6.29 14.04
C THR A 252 -5.55 -4.98 13.88
N VAL A 253 -6.20 -3.87 14.18
CA VAL A 253 -5.62 -2.52 14.16
C VAL A 253 -4.66 -2.35 15.35
N ASP A 254 -5.02 -2.86 16.53
CA ASP A 254 -4.17 -2.82 17.72
C ASP A 254 -2.77 -3.42 17.46
N VAL A 255 -2.68 -4.51 16.68
CA VAL A 255 -1.39 -5.16 16.36
C VAL A 255 -0.40 -4.19 15.72
N VAL A 256 -0.88 -3.26 14.92
CA VAL A 256 -0.05 -2.23 14.27
C VAL A 256 0.23 -1.07 15.25
N LEU A 257 -0.80 -0.61 15.95
CA LEU A 257 -0.69 0.54 16.86
C LEU A 257 0.22 0.25 18.06
N ASP A 258 0.16 -0.97 18.61
CA ASP A 258 1.02 -1.42 19.72
C ASP A 258 2.52 -1.30 19.38
N ARG A 259 2.90 -1.52 18.12
CA ARG A 259 4.28 -1.34 17.67
C ARG A 259 4.73 0.12 17.72
N GLY A 260 3.79 1.06 17.58
CA GLY A 260 4.02 2.49 17.68
C GLY A 260 3.80 3.06 19.08
N ASN A 261 3.45 2.23 20.08
CA ASN A 261 3.00 2.66 21.41
C ASN A 261 1.82 3.63 21.36
N ALA A 262 0.88 3.38 20.46
CA ALA A 262 -0.35 4.14 20.29
C ALA A 262 -1.57 3.26 20.53
N THR A 263 -2.73 3.87 20.71
CA THR A 263 -3.96 3.15 21.01
C THR A 263 -5.04 3.43 19.96
N TYR A 264 -5.96 2.48 19.83
CA TYR A 264 -7.13 2.62 18.97
C TYR A 264 -8.00 3.82 19.40
N GLU A 265 -8.11 4.02 20.70
CA GLU A 265 -8.90 5.10 21.31
C GLU A 265 -8.33 6.49 21.01
N GLU A 266 -6.99 6.62 20.91
CA GLU A 266 -6.35 7.86 20.41
C GLU A 266 -6.68 8.11 18.95
N MET A 267 -6.71 7.04 18.14
CA MET A 267 -6.92 7.14 16.71
C MET A 267 -8.40 7.42 16.36
N TRP A 268 -9.32 6.55 16.77
CA TRP A 268 -10.71 6.59 16.32
C TRP A 268 -11.74 6.52 17.46
N GLY A 269 -11.33 6.69 18.72
CA GLY A 269 -12.23 6.69 19.87
C GLY A 269 -12.86 5.32 20.14
N ASP A 270 -14.16 5.29 20.39
CA ASP A 270 -14.92 4.07 20.62
C ASP A 270 -14.89 3.14 19.40
N ARG A 271 -14.62 1.83 19.61
CA ARG A 271 -14.49 0.82 18.54
C ARG A 271 -15.78 0.61 17.72
N ASN A 272 -16.91 1.02 18.24
CA ASN A 272 -18.20 1.02 17.55
C ASN A 272 -18.69 2.46 17.27
N GLY A 273 -17.87 3.46 17.56
CA GLY A 273 -18.16 4.88 17.38
C GLY A 273 -18.30 5.27 15.90
N GLU A 274 -18.69 6.51 15.68
CA GLU A 274 -18.91 7.04 14.32
C GLU A 274 -17.60 7.12 13.54
N THR A 275 -16.51 7.62 14.14
CA THR A 275 -15.20 7.72 13.51
C THR A 275 -14.64 6.35 13.14
N ALA A 276 -14.74 5.37 14.05
CA ALA A 276 -14.33 4.00 13.79
C ALA A 276 -15.08 3.37 12.60
N ARG A 277 -16.40 3.51 12.59
CA ARG A 277 -17.27 2.98 11.52
C ARG A 277 -17.05 3.70 10.18
N ARG A 278 -16.76 5.00 10.18
CA ARG A 278 -16.41 5.75 8.97
C ARG A 278 -15.12 5.23 8.34
N ASN A 279 -14.16 4.84 9.16
CA ASN A 279 -12.85 4.32 8.73
C ASN A 279 -12.82 2.79 8.54
N ASP A 280 -13.97 2.14 8.52
CA ASP A 280 -14.13 0.70 8.25
C ASP A 280 -14.66 0.51 6.82
N ALA A 281 -13.76 0.16 5.91
CA ALA A 281 -14.13 0.00 4.50
C ALA A 281 -15.14 -1.13 4.28
N LEU A 282 -15.10 -2.20 5.09
CA LEU A 282 -16.11 -3.27 4.98
C LEU A 282 -17.53 -2.76 5.24
N LEU A 283 -17.69 -1.85 6.19
CA LEU A 283 -19.00 -1.27 6.52
C LEU A 283 -19.49 -0.23 5.49
N ASN A 284 -18.58 0.36 4.72
CA ASN A 284 -18.86 1.42 3.76
C ASN A 284 -18.75 0.97 2.30
N VAL A 285 -18.65 -0.32 2.05
CA VAL A 285 -18.37 -0.90 0.72
C VAL A 285 -19.35 -0.43 -0.37
N ASP A 286 -20.59 -0.15 -0.04
CA ASP A 286 -21.62 0.38 -0.95
C ASP A 286 -21.21 1.74 -1.57
N LYS A 287 -20.40 2.51 -0.89
CA LYS A 287 -19.86 3.79 -1.39
C LYS A 287 -18.88 3.61 -2.57
N LEU A 288 -18.33 2.40 -2.76
CA LEU A 288 -17.50 2.09 -3.93
C LEU A 288 -18.29 1.98 -5.24
N SER A 289 -19.64 2.08 -5.22
CA SER A 289 -20.46 1.93 -6.43
C SER A 289 -20.09 2.87 -7.57
N GLY A 290 -19.51 4.04 -7.27
CA GLY A 290 -19.00 5.03 -8.25
C GLY A 290 -17.52 4.90 -8.58
N GLN A 291 -16.75 4.17 -7.78
CA GLN A 291 -15.33 3.98 -7.98
C GLN A 291 -15.05 2.95 -9.07
N LYS A 292 -14.09 3.25 -9.94
CA LYS A 292 -13.62 2.34 -10.99
C LYS A 292 -12.15 2.00 -10.80
N ASN A 293 -11.69 0.99 -11.52
CA ASN A 293 -10.30 0.57 -11.58
C ASN A 293 -9.74 0.25 -10.19
N ILE A 294 -10.28 -0.79 -9.58
CA ILE A 294 -9.91 -1.24 -8.25
C ILE A 294 -9.13 -2.55 -8.37
N TYR A 295 -7.97 -2.63 -7.76
CA TYR A 295 -7.20 -3.87 -7.62
C TYR A 295 -7.07 -4.22 -6.14
N ILE A 296 -7.40 -5.46 -5.77
CA ILE A 296 -7.33 -5.92 -4.39
C ILE A 296 -6.65 -7.28 -4.35
N SER A 297 -5.62 -7.40 -3.53
CA SER A 297 -4.88 -8.65 -3.36
C SER A 297 -4.77 -9.08 -1.90
N SER A 298 -4.69 -10.38 -1.70
CA SER A 298 -4.32 -11.02 -0.45
C SER A 298 -3.84 -12.44 -0.70
N SER A 299 -2.90 -12.92 0.11
CA SER A 299 -2.42 -14.29 0.07
C SER A 299 -2.99 -15.12 1.24
N SER A 300 -2.84 -16.43 1.21
CA SER A 300 -3.46 -17.32 2.21
C SER A 300 -2.79 -17.32 3.59
N GLY A 301 -1.58 -16.78 3.71
CA GLY A 301 -0.74 -16.90 4.90
C GLY A 301 0.15 -18.15 4.93
N LEU A 302 -0.02 -19.06 3.98
CA LEU A 302 0.88 -20.20 3.80
C LEU A 302 2.16 -19.75 3.10
N MET A 303 3.29 -20.36 3.48
CA MET A 303 4.56 -20.06 2.82
C MET A 303 4.49 -20.34 1.31
N GLY A 304 4.96 -19.38 0.53
CA GLY A 304 5.07 -19.48 -0.92
C GLY A 304 6.50 -19.26 -1.42
N GLU A 305 6.63 -18.92 -2.70
CA GLU A 305 7.89 -18.83 -3.43
C GLU A 305 8.88 -17.83 -2.85
N HIS A 306 8.43 -16.73 -2.27
CA HIS A 306 9.30 -15.73 -1.65
C HIS A 306 9.73 -16.08 -0.22
N ASP A 307 9.11 -17.07 0.42
CA ASP A 307 9.32 -17.41 1.83
C ASP A 307 10.20 -18.63 2.04
N VAL A 308 10.48 -19.40 0.98
CA VAL A 308 11.30 -20.61 1.05
C VAL A 308 12.77 -20.27 0.84
N PRO A 309 13.72 -21.08 1.41
CA PRO A 309 15.16 -20.82 1.27
C PRO A 309 15.62 -20.73 -0.19
N SER A 310 14.97 -21.45 -1.10
CA SER A 310 15.23 -21.38 -2.54
C SER A 310 14.66 -20.14 -3.23
N GLY A 311 13.84 -19.35 -2.53
CA GLY A 311 13.25 -18.12 -3.05
C GLY A 311 14.31 -17.02 -3.27
N ASP A 312 13.96 -16.06 -4.11
CA ASP A 312 14.81 -14.95 -4.52
C ASP A 312 15.27 -14.08 -3.34
N ARG A 313 14.42 -13.91 -2.33
CA ARG A 313 14.69 -13.04 -1.17
C ARG A 313 15.55 -13.71 -0.11
N LEU A 314 15.36 -15.00 0.14
CA LEU A 314 16.06 -15.71 1.20
C LEU A 314 17.41 -16.28 0.76
N ARG A 315 17.62 -16.47 -0.53
CA ARG A 315 18.90 -16.86 -1.15
C ARG A 315 19.65 -17.96 -0.40
N GLY A 316 18.93 -19.03 -0.05
CA GLY A 316 19.49 -20.17 0.66
C GLY A 316 19.54 -20.05 2.18
N ASN A 317 18.96 -19.02 2.77
CA ASN A 317 18.90 -18.82 4.24
C ASN A 317 17.66 -19.47 4.87
N PRO A 318 17.76 -20.69 5.45
CA PRO A 318 16.61 -21.37 6.03
C PRO A 318 16.13 -20.69 7.35
N VAL A 319 17.02 -20.01 8.06
CA VAL A 319 16.67 -19.30 9.29
C VAL A 319 15.84 -18.07 8.96
N GLY A 320 16.10 -17.42 7.83
CA GLY A 320 15.33 -16.30 7.34
C GLY A 320 13.87 -16.62 7.01
N SER A 321 13.53 -17.91 6.82
CA SER A 321 12.15 -18.35 6.54
C SER A 321 11.24 -18.36 7.78
N VAL A 322 11.81 -18.34 8.99
CA VAL A 322 11.02 -18.53 10.23
C VAL A 322 10.10 -17.34 10.49
N THR A 323 10.62 -16.12 10.37
CA THR A 323 9.82 -14.92 10.62
C THR A 323 8.70 -14.75 9.59
N PRO A 324 8.94 -14.83 8.27
CA PRO A 324 7.87 -14.86 7.28
C PRO A 324 6.83 -15.93 7.54
N ALA A 325 7.25 -17.14 7.91
CA ALA A 325 6.34 -18.26 8.14
C ALA A 325 5.43 -18.06 9.35
N VAL A 326 5.97 -17.55 10.46
CA VAL A 326 5.23 -17.48 11.74
C VAL A 326 4.49 -16.15 11.89
N GLU A 327 5.19 -15.04 11.73
CA GLU A 327 4.59 -13.71 11.92
C GLU A 327 3.87 -13.25 10.65
N GLY A 328 4.55 -13.28 9.52
CA GLY A 328 3.98 -12.86 8.24
C GLY A 328 2.81 -13.75 7.81
N GLY A 329 2.90 -15.06 8.01
CA GLY A 329 1.82 -15.99 7.71
C GLY A 329 0.57 -15.72 8.53
N ALA A 330 0.70 -15.45 9.83
CA ALA A 330 -0.44 -15.14 10.70
C ALA A 330 -1.12 -13.82 10.31
N ILE A 331 -0.34 -12.77 10.04
CA ILE A 331 -0.87 -11.46 9.62
C ILE A 331 -1.60 -11.60 8.28
N GLU A 332 -0.99 -12.29 7.30
CA GLU A 332 -1.59 -12.46 5.98
C GLU A 332 -2.87 -13.29 6.02
N ALA A 333 -2.92 -14.34 6.86
CA ALA A 333 -4.14 -15.13 7.04
C ALA A 333 -5.31 -14.28 7.55
N VAL A 334 -5.06 -13.35 8.48
CA VAL A 334 -6.08 -12.41 8.96
C VAL A 334 -6.48 -11.45 7.84
N SER A 335 -5.52 -10.86 7.12
CA SER A 335 -5.78 -9.99 5.98
C SER A 335 -6.62 -10.70 4.91
N ASN A 336 -6.36 -11.98 4.67
CA ASN A 336 -7.09 -12.82 3.72
C ASN A 336 -8.56 -12.99 4.13
N VAL A 337 -8.82 -13.32 5.39
CA VAL A 337 -10.19 -13.43 5.92
C VAL A 337 -10.94 -12.11 5.78
N CYS A 338 -10.32 -10.99 6.15
CA CYS A 338 -10.89 -9.65 6.00
C CYS A 338 -11.21 -9.33 4.53
N THR A 339 -10.29 -9.65 3.61
CA THR A 339 -10.43 -9.35 2.18
C THR A 339 -11.53 -10.22 1.54
N HIS A 340 -11.66 -11.49 1.94
CA HIS A 340 -12.78 -12.33 1.51
C HIS A 340 -14.13 -11.83 2.01
N ALA A 341 -14.19 -11.35 3.26
CA ALA A 341 -15.41 -10.72 3.80
C ALA A 341 -15.77 -9.45 3.02
N PHE A 342 -14.77 -8.65 2.68
CA PHE A 342 -14.94 -7.44 1.87
C PHE A 342 -15.45 -7.78 0.46
N LYS A 343 -14.87 -8.79 -0.19
CA LYS A 343 -15.37 -9.26 -1.49
C LYS A 343 -16.82 -9.69 -1.43
N ALA A 344 -17.19 -10.50 -0.42
CA ALA A 344 -18.56 -10.94 -0.27
C ALA A 344 -19.55 -9.78 -0.05
N ALA A 345 -19.13 -8.74 0.67
CA ALA A 345 -19.91 -7.52 0.86
C ALA A 345 -20.01 -6.70 -0.43
N ALA A 346 -18.92 -6.59 -1.20
CA ALA A 346 -18.89 -5.93 -2.50
C ALA A 346 -19.82 -6.62 -3.51
N ASP A 347 -19.74 -7.94 -3.61
CA ASP A 347 -20.63 -8.75 -4.48
C ASP A 347 -22.10 -8.50 -4.12
N LYS A 348 -22.42 -8.50 -2.82
CA LYS A 348 -23.78 -8.21 -2.32
C LYS A 348 -24.25 -6.78 -2.63
N ALA A 349 -23.34 -5.82 -2.62
CA ALA A 349 -23.61 -4.41 -2.97
C ALA A 349 -23.67 -4.19 -4.49
N GLY A 350 -23.43 -5.23 -5.32
CA GLY A 350 -23.44 -5.13 -6.77
C GLY A 350 -22.23 -4.38 -7.34
N ILE A 351 -21.12 -4.42 -6.62
CA ILE A 351 -19.83 -3.89 -7.05
C ILE A 351 -19.08 -5.04 -7.70
N ASP A 352 -19.00 -5.02 -9.01
CA ASP A 352 -18.51 -6.14 -9.80
C ASP A 352 -17.44 -5.73 -10.83
N SER A 353 -16.76 -6.74 -11.41
CA SER A 353 -15.69 -6.54 -12.37
C SER A 353 -16.13 -5.80 -13.63
N ASP A 354 -17.35 -6.03 -14.10
CA ASP A 354 -17.81 -5.43 -15.36
C ASP A 354 -18.13 -3.95 -15.21
N ARG A 355 -18.73 -3.57 -14.09
CA ARG A 355 -19.17 -2.19 -13.82
C ARG A 355 -18.04 -1.32 -13.27
N ASN A 356 -17.29 -1.86 -12.32
CA ASN A 356 -16.31 -1.12 -11.53
C ASN A 356 -14.87 -1.38 -11.99
N ASN A 357 -14.64 -2.33 -12.92
CA ASN A 357 -13.30 -2.81 -13.27
C ASN A 357 -12.52 -3.17 -11.99
N ILE A 358 -13.13 -4.03 -11.16
CA ILE A 358 -12.51 -4.52 -9.93
C ILE A 358 -11.81 -5.85 -10.18
N ASN A 359 -10.52 -5.90 -9.88
CA ASN A 359 -9.67 -7.06 -10.06
C ASN A 359 -9.26 -7.64 -8.71
N TRP A 360 -9.65 -8.88 -8.44
CA TRP A 360 -9.37 -9.61 -7.22
C TRP A 360 -8.23 -10.59 -7.44
N ASN A 361 -7.16 -10.49 -6.66
CA ASN A 361 -6.04 -11.41 -6.70
C ASN A 361 -5.89 -12.12 -5.34
N PHE A 362 -6.49 -13.28 -5.20
CA PHE A 362 -6.32 -14.17 -4.04
C PHE A 362 -5.29 -15.25 -4.37
N ARG A 363 -4.15 -15.23 -3.67
CA ARG A 363 -3.10 -16.23 -3.85
C ARG A 363 -3.31 -17.42 -2.92
N ASP A 364 -3.07 -18.62 -3.44
CA ASP A 364 -3.17 -19.87 -2.69
C ASP A 364 -2.03 -20.02 -1.65
N THR A 365 -0.90 -19.34 -1.88
CA THR A 365 0.24 -19.26 -0.98
C THR A 365 0.75 -17.81 -0.91
N GLY A 366 1.55 -17.53 0.10
CA GLY A 366 2.16 -16.22 0.34
C GLY A 366 1.90 -15.73 1.76
N THR A 367 2.90 -15.05 2.29
CA THR A 367 2.87 -14.43 3.61
C THR A 367 2.88 -12.91 3.50
N HIS A 368 2.89 -12.20 4.63
CA HIS A 368 2.87 -10.74 4.68
C HIS A 368 4.26 -10.16 4.39
N GLN A 369 4.74 -10.30 3.14
CA GLN A 369 6.12 -10.00 2.76
C GLN A 369 6.23 -9.20 1.47
N TRP A 370 7.29 -8.41 1.36
CA TRP A 370 7.60 -7.53 0.23
C TRP A 370 7.69 -8.23 -1.13
N GLY A 371 8.02 -9.52 -1.17
CA GLY A 371 8.06 -10.28 -2.42
C GLY A 371 6.70 -10.30 -3.12
N TYR A 372 5.64 -10.55 -2.37
CA TYR A 372 4.28 -10.58 -2.90
C TYR A 372 3.76 -9.20 -3.28
N TRP A 373 4.16 -8.13 -2.56
CA TRP A 373 3.83 -6.76 -2.93
C TRP A 373 4.62 -6.27 -4.14
N GLN A 374 5.83 -6.80 -4.34
CA GLN A 374 6.57 -6.63 -5.59
C GLN A 374 5.79 -7.21 -6.78
N ASP A 375 5.22 -8.41 -6.62
CA ASP A 375 4.38 -9.04 -7.66
C ASP A 375 3.10 -8.24 -7.88
N ASP A 376 2.44 -7.79 -6.81
CA ASP A 376 1.24 -6.95 -6.89
C ASP A 376 1.49 -5.63 -7.61
N MET A 377 2.68 -5.04 -7.44
CA MET A 377 3.06 -3.82 -8.17
C MET A 377 2.99 -4.03 -9.69
N PHE A 378 3.45 -5.19 -10.18
CA PHE A 378 3.34 -5.52 -11.60
C PHE A 378 1.91 -5.89 -11.99
N LEU A 379 1.25 -6.76 -11.20
CA LEU A 379 -0.09 -7.28 -11.50
C LEU A 379 -1.17 -6.19 -11.49
N SER A 380 -1.06 -5.20 -10.61
CA SER A 380 -2.05 -4.10 -10.54
C SER A 380 -1.88 -3.05 -11.63
N TRP A 381 -0.71 -3.02 -12.29
CA TRP A 381 -0.38 -1.91 -13.19
C TRP A 381 -1.40 -1.68 -14.32
N PRO A 382 -1.94 -2.70 -15.02
CA PRO A 382 -2.97 -2.47 -16.04
C PRO A 382 -4.24 -1.83 -15.47
N THR A 383 -4.66 -2.21 -14.26
CA THR A 383 -5.81 -1.60 -13.59
C THR A 383 -5.54 -0.13 -13.24
N LEU A 384 -4.35 0.16 -12.70
CA LEU A 384 -3.94 1.53 -12.39
C LEU A 384 -3.81 2.38 -13.66
N ALA A 385 -3.23 1.83 -14.72
CA ALA A 385 -3.07 2.49 -16.00
C ALA A 385 -4.42 2.87 -16.63
N ALA A 386 -5.43 2.01 -16.51
CA ALA A 386 -6.78 2.32 -16.97
C ALA A 386 -7.34 3.58 -16.29
N GLY A 387 -7.23 3.71 -14.97
CA GLY A 387 -7.66 4.91 -14.25
C GLY A 387 -6.81 6.14 -14.56
N LEU A 388 -5.52 5.96 -14.80
CA LEU A 388 -4.60 7.04 -15.18
C LEU A 388 -4.76 7.49 -16.64
N GLY A 389 -5.69 6.88 -17.40
CA GLY A 389 -5.93 7.22 -18.80
C GLY A 389 -4.79 6.79 -19.73
N LEU A 390 -4.00 5.80 -19.34
CA LEU A 390 -2.89 5.24 -20.11
C LEU A 390 -3.35 4.02 -20.93
N ASP A 391 -2.57 3.66 -21.94
CA ASP A 391 -2.83 2.47 -22.76
C ASP A 391 -2.64 1.20 -21.92
N THR A 392 -3.71 0.43 -21.74
CA THR A 392 -3.73 -0.77 -20.89
C THR A 392 -2.98 -1.94 -21.52
N GLY A 393 -2.99 -2.07 -22.84
CA GLY A 393 -2.22 -3.11 -23.54
C GLY A 393 -0.72 -2.89 -23.43
N GLU A 394 -0.26 -1.65 -23.56
CA GLU A 394 1.15 -1.32 -23.34
C GLU A 394 1.51 -1.44 -21.84
N ALA A 395 0.60 -1.09 -20.93
CA ALA A 395 0.79 -1.28 -19.50
C ALA A 395 0.97 -2.77 -19.14
N GLU A 396 0.13 -3.64 -19.68
CA GLU A 396 0.23 -5.09 -19.51
C GLU A 396 1.56 -5.62 -20.02
N LYS A 397 1.93 -5.28 -21.25
CA LYS A 397 3.20 -5.70 -21.85
C LYS A 397 4.40 -5.30 -21.00
N LYS A 398 4.43 -4.06 -20.50
CA LYS A 398 5.50 -3.56 -19.63
C LYS A 398 5.54 -4.30 -18.30
N ALA A 399 4.40 -4.55 -17.68
CA ALA A 399 4.30 -5.30 -16.43
C ALA A 399 4.80 -6.74 -16.59
N ARG A 400 4.35 -7.45 -17.62
CA ARG A 400 4.79 -8.82 -17.92
C ARG A 400 6.30 -8.88 -18.18
N GLN A 401 6.85 -7.93 -18.93
CA GLN A 401 8.29 -7.90 -19.21
C GLN A 401 9.09 -7.60 -17.93
N ALA A 402 8.63 -6.65 -17.10
CA ALA A 402 9.28 -6.32 -15.84
C ALA A 402 9.33 -7.52 -14.88
N ALA A 403 8.22 -8.26 -14.75
CA ALA A 403 8.16 -9.46 -13.93
C ALA A 403 9.12 -10.55 -14.44
N LYS A 404 9.15 -10.82 -15.75
CA LYS A 404 10.08 -11.78 -16.36
C LYS A 404 11.54 -11.40 -16.08
N ASP A 405 11.89 -10.13 -16.27
CA ASP A 405 13.26 -9.66 -16.05
C ASP A 405 13.64 -9.71 -14.57
N TYR A 406 12.71 -9.37 -13.67
CA TYR A 406 12.91 -9.48 -12.22
C TYR A 406 13.21 -10.92 -11.81
N LEU A 407 12.39 -11.88 -12.26
CA LEU A 407 12.58 -13.30 -11.98
C LEU A 407 13.88 -13.85 -12.58
N ALA A 408 14.24 -13.43 -13.79
CA ALA A 408 15.49 -13.82 -14.43
C ALA A 408 16.73 -13.29 -13.69
N ALA A 409 16.64 -12.07 -13.14
CA ALA A 409 17.72 -11.45 -12.37
C ALA A 409 17.84 -12.02 -10.94
N ASN A 410 16.78 -12.63 -10.42
CA ASN A 410 16.70 -13.16 -9.05
C ASN A 410 16.37 -14.65 -9.02
N PRO A 411 17.14 -15.49 -9.70
CA PRO A 411 16.91 -16.93 -9.66
C PRO A 411 17.08 -17.42 -8.22
N GLY A 412 16.15 -18.23 -7.75
CA GLY A 412 16.25 -18.86 -6.43
C GLY A 412 17.53 -19.69 -6.30
N VAL A 413 18.12 -19.73 -5.11
CA VAL A 413 19.35 -20.49 -4.84
C VAL A 413 19.05 -21.98 -4.84
N GLY A 414 19.74 -22.72 -5.71
CA GLY A 414 19.80 -24.19 -5.67
C GLY A 414 18.77 -24.92 -6.52
N ALA A 415 18.01 -24.26 -7.37
CA ALA A 415 17.09 -24.95 -8.24
C ALA A 415 17.11 -24.38 -9.66
N ALA A 416 17.70 -25.11 -10.60
CA ALA A 416 17.46 -24.91 -12.03
C ALA A 416 15.96 -25.02 -12.41
N GLY A 417 15.09 -25.32 -11.44
CA GLY A 417 13.65 -25.43 -11.57
C GLY A 417 12.83 -24.32 -10.90
N SER A 418 13.42 -23.44 -10.09
CA SER A 418 12.65 -22.42 -9.36
C SER A 418 12.21 -21.23 -10.22
N VAL A 419 13.01 -20.83 -11.22
CA VAL A 419 12.63 -19.74 -12.14
C VAL A 419 11.38 -20.10 -12.96
N PRO A 420 11.28 -21.30 -13.57
CA PRO A 420 10.02 -21.72 -14.20
C PRO A 420 8.82 -21.72 -13.24
N LEU A 421 8.99 -22.23 -12.02
CA LEU A 421 7.93 -22.28 -11.01
C LEU A 421 7.43 -20.88 -10.64
N LEU A 422 8.33 -19.93 -10.44
CA LEU A 422 7.97 -18.54 -10.15
C LEU A 422 7.24 -17.88 -11.32
N ILE A 423 7.70 -18.13 -12.55
CA ILE A 423 7.04 -17.65 -13.77
C ILE A 423 5.64 -18.26 -13.90
N ASP A 424 5.49 -19.54 -13.64
CA ASP A 424 4.19 -20.22 -13.70
C ASP A 424 3.24 -19.68 -12.62
N THR A 425 3.74 -19.48 -11.39
CA THR A 425 2.96 -18.88 -10.31
C THR A 425 2.51 -17.46 -10.67
N TRP A 426 3.38 -16.65 -11.25
CA TRP A 426 3.05 -15.32 -11.69
C TRP A 426 2.06 -15.32 -12.86
N ASN A 427 2.23 -16.18 -13.85
CA ASN A 427 1.29 -16.33 -14.96
C ASN A 427 -0.09 -16.79 -14.46
N ASN A 428 -0.15 -17.73 -13.52
CA ASN A 428 -1.39 -18.16 -12.90
C ASN A 428 -2.08 -17.02 -12.14
N ALA A 429 -1.33 -16.18 -11.42
CA ALA A 429 -1.85 -14.99 -10.76
C ALA A 429 -2.39 -13.97 -11.78
N TRP A 430 -1.70 -13.83 -12.91
CA TRP A 430 -2.15 -12.98 -14.00
C TRP A 430 -3.47 -13.47 -14.62
N GLU A 431 -3.54 -14.76 -14.95
CA GLU A 431 -4.74 -15.38 -15.51
C GLU A 431 -5.93 -15.29 -14.55
N LYS A 432 -5.71 -15.51 -13.24
CA LYS A 432 -6.73 -15.32 -12.21
C LYS A 432 -7.22 -13.87 -12.12
N THR A 433 -6.36 -12.90 -12.37
CA THR A 433 -6.66 -11.48 -12.23
C THR A 433 -7.35 -10.90 -13.47
N TYR A 434 -6.89 -11.28 -14.65
CA TYR A 434 -7.31 -10.66 -15.93
C TYR A 434 -7.96 -11.64 -16.92
N GLY A 435 -7.94 -12.95 -16.64
CA GLY A 435 -8.45 -14.00 -17.54
C GLY A 435 -7.55 -14.29 -18.74
N ASP A 436 -7.96 -15.28 -19.58
CA ASP A 436 -7.18 -15.77 -20.74
C ASP A 436 -7.11 -14.79 -21.94
N GLY A 437 -7.49 -13.54 -21.76
CA GLY A 437 -7.80 -12.60 -22.86
C GLY A 437 -6.63 -11.95 -23.58
N ALA A 438 -5.35 -12.29 -23.29
CA ALA A 438 -4.24 -11.47 -23.74
C ALA A 438 -3.15 -12.14 -24.58
N ASP A 439 -3.32 -13.38 -25.01
CA ASP A 439 -2.48 -13.92 -26.07
C ASP A 439 -3.04 -13.53 -27.44
N GLY A 440 -2.77 -12.28 -27.83
CA GLY A 440 -3.08 -11.74 -29.15
C GLY A 440 -2.30 -12.41 -30.28
N ASN A 441 -2.43 -13.73 -30.44
CA ASN A 441 -2.12 -14.45 -31.65
C ASN A 441 -3.39 -15.16 -32.14
N GLY A 442 -4.31 -14.33 -32.68
CA GLY A 442 -5.35 -14.80 -33.56
C GLY A 442 -4.73 -15.31 -34.87
N GLU A 443 -4.14 -16.50 -34.85
CA GLU A 443 -3.97 -17.27 -36.07
C GLU A 443 -5.34 -17.85 -36.43
N GLY A 444 -5.94 -17.25 -37.46
CA GLY A 444 -7.16 -17.73 -38.04
C GLY A 444 -7.02 -19.19 -38.50
N ALA A 445 -7.79 -20.08 -37.89
CA ALA A 445 -8.12 -21.35 -38.50
C ALA A 445 -9.34 -21.12 -39.41
N GLY A 446 -9.05 -20.82 -40.67
CA GLY A 446 -9.98 -20.99 -41.76
C GLY A 446 -9.99 -22.46 -42.13
N ALA A 447 -11.17 -23.08 -42.12
CA ALA A 447 -11.65 -24.07 -43.06
C ALA A 447 -13.12 -24.41 -42.72
#